data_3dea8ea1963b3d8426b25b4e3dbeb04d
#
_entry.id   3dea8ea1963b3d8426b25b4e3dbeb04d
#
_cell.length_a   1.000
_cell.length_b   1.000
_cell.length_c   1.000
_cell.angle_alpha   90.00
_cell.angle_beta   90.00
_cell.angle_gamma   90.00
#
_symmetry.space_group_name_H-M   'P 1'
#
loop_
_entity.id
_entity.type
_entity.pdbx_description
1 polymer ?
#
loop_
_entity_poly.entity_id
_entity_poly.type
_entity_poly.pdbx_seq_one_letter_code
_entity_poly.pdbx_strand_id
1 'polypeptide(L)'
;MEAIRKQAAKLREQVARQQQAIMRQLGSFGSEGSGAVVDEEEQQCRQRLKNLYTSTRAAKHFQKSIVRGVESFVSICSKEMEIVRKLADDCCRYGNENNSTEYPLARAALSFGTMHSSAEQEKEVLLDILIEEVSDPLRVFITGAPLEDARLLVRHYDKLRQDVEAQAADVLRRQSKAKDPNASIDSSLKVQNAEDKLSDLRSTLSVLGREATDAMLSVEAQQQRTTLHKLQRMVDAEKLYHRSVLDILDNLYAEMIVEEKRDEPAHRSETTQRDTTVSVPCETSDMKEHDSQGCEDPTNSYFTCRVIHPFEAQADGELNLTNDDLVTVRQVNTSGWSEGECNGKVGWFPSAYVEKEDKGIIKPIRDRT
;
A
#
# COMPACT_ATOMS: atom_id res chain seq x y z
N MET A 1 32.36 -1.65 5.50
CA MET A 1 31.12 -0.89 5.23
C MET A 1 30.87 0.17 6.31
N GLU A 2 31.03 -0.13 7.58
CA GLU A 2 30.77 0.82 8.69
C GLU A 2 31.79 1.97 8.77
N ALA A 3 33.08 1.72 8.46
CA ALA A 3 34.12 2.74 8.41
C ALA A 3 33.85 3.82 7.34
N ILE A 4 33.33 3.42 6.18
CA ILE A 4 33.01 4.34 5.09
C ILE A 4 31.79 5.22 5.44
N ARG A 5 30.78 4.65 6.16
CA ARG A 5 29.63 5.43 6.65
C ARG A 5 30.03 6.45 7.71
N LYS A 6 30.94 6.10 8.63
CA LYS A 6 31.49 7.04 9.63
C LYS A 6 32.32 8.16 8.99
N GLN A 7 33.08 7.85 7.95
CA GLN A 7 33.87 8.85 7.23
C GLN A 7 32.96 9.82 6.42
N ALA A 8 31.91 9.30 5.77
CA ALA A 8 30.93 10.13 5.07
C ALA A 8 30.11 11.02 6.01
N ALA A 9 29.78 10.55 7.23
CA ALA A 9 29.11 11.33 8.25
C ALA A 9 30.02 12.46 8.77
N LYS A 10 31.30 12.21 9.03
CA LYS A 10 32.29 13.25 9.43
C LYS A 10 32.49 14.31 8.35
N LEU A 11 32.57 13.92 7.07
CA LEU A 11 32.66 14.88 5.96
C LEU A 11 31.42 15.77 5.85
N ARG A 12 30.22 15.20 6.01
CA ARG A 12 28.97 15.97 6.01
C ARG A 12 28.90 16.96 7.16
N GLU A 13 29.35 16.55 8.35
CA GLU A 13 29.40 17.42 9.53
C GLU A 13 30.44 18.53 9.36
N GLN A 14 31.59 18.25 8.76
CA GLN A 14 32.64 19.22 8.49
C GLN A 14 32.20 20.26 7.44
N VAL A 15 31.50 19.83 6.37
CA VAL A 15 30.90 20.71 5.36
C VAL A 15 29.80 21.59 5.98
N ALA A 16 28.94 21.02 6.84
CA ALA A 16 27.89 21.77 7.54
C ALA A 16 28.50 22.83 8.50
N ARG A 17 29.57 22.48 9.23
CA ARG A 17 30.28 23.45 10.10
C ARG A 17 30.95 24.55 9.31
N GLN A 18 31.55 24.21 8.14
CA GLN A 18 32.17 25.19 7.25
C GLN A 18 31.12 26.13 6.65
N GLN A 19 29.95 25.62 6.23
CA GLN A 19 28.83 26.44 5.76
C GLN A 19 28.28 27.36 6.87
N GLN A 20 28.15 26.86 8.11
CA GLN A 20 27.75 27.69 9.25
C GLN A 20 28.79 28.75 9.61
N ALA A 21 30.09 28.47 9.50
CA ALA A 21 31.14 29.42 9.73
C ALA A 21 31.15 30.56 8.70
N ILE A 22 30.98 30.20 7.41
CA ILE A 22 30.82 31.18 6.30
C ILE A 22 29.56 32.01 6.49
N MET A 23 28.43 31.42 6.91
CA MET A 23 27.20 32.14 7.21
C MET A 23 27.35 33.09 8.42
N ARG A 24 28.12 32.69 9.44
CA ARG A 24 28.43 33.58 10.59
C ARG A 24 29.37 34.71 10.24
N GLN A 25 30.37 34.48 9.37
CA GLN A 25 31.26 35.54 8.86
C GLN A 25 30.53 36.54 7.96
N LEU A 26 29.59 36.08 7.12
CA LEU A 26 28.75 36.96 6.31
C LEU A 26 27.71 37.72 7.13
N GLY A 27 27.21 37.13 8.22
CA GLY A 27 26.29 37.80 9.16
C GLY A 27 26.93 38.82 10.10
N SER A 28 28.25 38.73 10.31
CA SER A 28 28.99 39.67 11.22
C SER A 28 29.47 40.92 10.52
N PHE A 29 29.41 41.03 9.19
CA PHE A 29 29.82 42.22 8.45
C PHE A 29 28.67 43.19 8.12
N GLY A 30 27.49 43.00 8.70
CA GLY A 30 26.26 43.74 8.35
C GLY A 30 25.58 44.46 9.49
N SER A 31 26.31 44.96 10.52
CA SER A 31 25.69 45.81 11.52
C SER A 31 26.53 47.08 11.73
N GLU A 32 26.25 48.07 10.98
CA GLU A 32 26.19 49.49 11.23
C GLU A 32 26.39 50.29 9.93
N GLY A 33 25.31 50.89 9.46
CA GLY A 33 25.38 51.99 8.49
C GLY A 33 24.90 51.69 7.09
N SER A 34 23.69 52.06 6.84
CA SER A 34 22.98 52.20 5.57
C SER A 34 22.06 51.04 5.23
N GLY A 35 20.76 51.26 5.49
CA GLY A 35 19.66 50.32 5.20
C GLY A 35 19.57 49.94 3.72
N ALA A 36 20.24 48.87 3.34
CA ALA A 36 19.71 48.02 2.34
C ALA A 36 18.47 47.35 2.95
N VAL A 37 17.31 47.94 2.75
CA VAL A 37 16.04 47.27 2.99
C VAL A 37 16.12 46.02 2.13
N VAL A 38 16.49 44.89 2.74
CA VAL A 38 16.32 43.58 2.13
C VAL A 38 14.81 43.50 1.92
N ASP A 39 14.41 43.53 0.65
CA ASP A 39 13.02 43.54 0.28
C ASP A 39 12.44 42.25 0.90
N GLU A 40 11.60 42.42 1.91
CA GLU A 40 11.02 41.30 2.68
C GLU A 40 10.29 40.36 1.74
N GLU A 41 9.68 40.88 0.68
CA GLU A 41 9.02 40.12 -0.37
C GLU A 41 10.02 39.22 -1.14
N GLU A 42 11.22 39.71 -1.45
CA GLU A 42 12.26 38.91 -2.11
C GLU A 42 12.73 37.77 -1.20
N GLN A 43 12.93 38.07 0.07
CA GLN A 43 13.34 37.03 1.04
C GLN A 43 12.27 35.96 1.22
N GLN A 44 11.00 36.33 1.25
CA GLN A 44 9.86 35.40 1.31
C GLN A 44 9.78 34.57 0.01
N CYS A 45 9.91 35.19 -1.16
CA CYS A 45 9.93 34.50 -2.44
C CYS A 45 11.05 33.46 -2.52
N ARG A 46 12.28 33.86 -2.14
CA ARG A 46 13.42 32.95 -2.07
C ARG A 46 13.20 31.75 -1.17
N GLN A 47 12.66 31.99 0.04
CA GLN A 47 12.38 30.92 0.99
C GLN A 47 11.31 29.98 0.44
N ARG A 48 10.29 30.53 -0.19
CA ARG A 48 9.22 29.74 -0.84
C ARG A 48 9.74 28.87 -1.97
N LEU A 49 10.55 29.42 -2.86
CA LEU A 49 11.20 28.68 -3.95
C LEU A 49 12.10 27.56 -3.43
N LYS A 50 12.85 27.79 -2.36
CA LYS A 50 13.69 26.77 -1.71
C LYS A 50 12.85 25.63 -1.14
N ASN A 51 11.74 25.93 -0.50
CA ASN A 51 10.81 24.94 0.04
C ASN A 51 10.19 24.11 -1.08
N LEU A 52 9.70 24.75 -2.15
CA LEU A 52 9.13 24.10 -3.33
C LEU A 52 10.14 23.22 -4.05
N TYR A 53 11.39 23.69 -4.19
CA TYR A 53 12.45 22.87 -4.77
C TYR A 53 12.72 21.59 -3.95
N THR A 54 12.71 21.71 -2.62
CA THR A 54 12.91 20.57 -1.71
C THR A 54 11.73 19.59 -1.77
N SER A 55 10.51 20.10 -1.73
CA SER A 55 9.28 19.32 -1.82
C SER A 55 9.16 18.57 -3.14
N THR A 56 9.32 19.26 -4.27
CA THR A 56 9.26 18.62 -5.60
C THR A 56 10.38 17.61 -5.83
N ARG A 57 11.55 17.81 -5.22
CA ARG A 57 12.64 16.83 -5.24
C ARG A 57 12.29 15.59 -4.45
N ALA A 58 11.71 15.75 -3.25
CA ALA A 58 11.25 14.64 -2.43
C ALA A 58 10.15 13.83 -3.14
N ALA A 59 9.17 14.51 -3.74
CA ALA A 59 8.12 13.87 -4.54
C ALA A 59 8.70 13.08 -5.73
N LYS A 60 9.65 13.64 -6.47
CA LYS A 60 10.36 12.92 -7.55
C LYS A 60 11.06 11.66 -7.05
N HIS A 61 11.71 11.71 -5.88
CA HIS A 61 12.34 10.54 -5.28
C HIS A 61 11.33 9.47 -4.90
N PHE A 62 10.20 9.87 -4.29
CA PHE A 62 9.14 8.96 -3.93
C PHE A 62 8.53 8.28 -5.17
N GLN A 63 8.22 9.03 -6.22
CA GLN A 63 7.74 8.50 -7.50
C GLN A 63 8.72 7.47 -8.09
N LYS A 64 10.03 7.76 -8.06
CA LYS A 64 11.05 6.79 -8.47
C LYS A 64 11.06 5.52 -7.63
N SER A 65 10.79 5.64 -6.34
CA SER A 65 10.70 4.47 -5.46
C SER A 65 9.48 3.61 -5.77
N ILE A 66 8.34 4.23 -6.10
CA ILE A 66 7.14 3.51 -6.57
C ILE A 66 7.45 2.73 -7.84
N VAL A 67 8.01 3.39 -8.87
CA VAL A 67 8.37 2.74 -10.14
C VAL A 67 9.27 1.53 -9.91
N ARG A 68 10.36 1.70 -9.14
CA ARG A 68 11.28 0.59 -8.83
C ARG A 68 10.62 -0.55 -8.06
N GLY A 69 9.75 -0.19 -7.11
CA GLY A 69 9.00 -1.18 -6.33
C GLY A 69 8.09 -2.01 -7.21
N VAL A 70 7.31 -1.36 -8.06
CA VAL A 70 6.42 -2.02 -9.03
C VAL A 70 7.20 -2.92 -9.99
N GLU A 71 8.27 -2.41 -10.62
CA GLU A 71 9.10 -3.19 -11.55
C GLU A 71 9.72 -4.44 -10.88
N SER A 72 10.18 -4.29 -9.63
CA SER A 72 10.74 -5.41 -8.87
C SER A 72 9.66 -6.44 -8.50
N PHE A 73 8.49 -5.98 -8.09
CA PHE A 73 7.33 -6.83 -7.78
C PHE A 73 6.91 -7.62 -9.01
N VAL A 74 6.70 -6.95 -10.15
CA VAL A 74 6.35 -7.59 -11.42
C VAL A 74 7.37 -8.66 -11.81
N SER A 75 8.66 -8.36 -11.72
CA SER A 75 9.73 -9.31 -12.05
C SER A 75 9.73 -10.57 -11.17
N ILE A 76 9.36 -10.44 -9.89
CA ILE A 76 9.27 -11.59 -8.97
C ILE A 76 8.00 -12.38 -9.25
N CYS A 77 6.86 -11.71 -9.38
CA CYS A 77 5.58 -12.36 -9.66
C CYS A 77 5.59 -13.11 -11.00
N SER A 78 6.24 -12.57 -12.04
CA SER A 78 6.37 -13.29 -13.32
C SER A 78 7.08 -14.63 -13.17
N LYS A 79 8.11 -14.72 -12.32
CA LYS A 79 8.81 -15.98 -12.04
C LYS A 79 7.96 -16.96 -11.20
N GLU A 80 7.23 -16.44 -10.23
CA GLU A 80 6.29 -17.21 -9.44
C GLU A 80 5.21 -17.82 -10.36
N MET A 81 4.64 -17.01 -11.24
CA MET A 81 3.63 -17.45 -12.23
C MET A 81 4.13 -18.60 -13.12
N GLU A 82 5.38 -18.57 -13.57
CA GLU A 82 5.98 -19.65 -14.34
C GLU A 82 5.95 -20.98 -13.55
N ILE A 83 6.23 -20.96 -12.26
CA ILE A 83 6.23 -22.14 -11.39
C ILE A 83 4.81 -22.66 -11.18
N VAL A 84 3.86 -21.77 -10.89
CA VAL A 84 2.45 -22.14 -10.65
C VAL A 84 1.80 -22.68 -11.93
N ARG A 85 2.04 -22.04 -13.10
CA ARG A 85 1.56 -22.52 -14.39
C ARG A 85 2.09 -23.93 -14.71
N LYS A 86 3.36 -24.20 -14.43
CA LYS A 86 3.90 -25.54 -14.61
C LYS A 86 3.21 -26.58 -13.73
N LEU A 87 2.94 -26.26 -12.47
CA LEU A 87 2.19 -27.13 -11.57
C LEU A 87 0.76 -27.35 -12.09
N ALA A 88 0.10 -26.30 -12.53
CA ALA A 88 -1.25 -26.37 -13.11
C ALA A 88 -1.27 -27.28 -14.37
N ASP A 89 -0.29 -27.13 -15.27
CA ASP A 89 -0.14 -27.95 -16.47
C ASP A 89 0.09 -29.44 -16.12
N ASP A 90 0.92 -29.73 -15.10
CA ASP A 90 1.19 -31.10 -14.64
C ASP A 90 -0.10 -31.73 -14.05
N CYS A 91 -0.89 -30.96 -13.29
CA CYS A 91 -2.20 -31.40 -12.78
C CYS A 91 -3.22 -31.65 -13.91
N CYS A 92 -3.33 -30.74 -14.86
CA CYS A 92 -4.19 -30.90 -16.02
C CYS A 92 -3.79 -32.15 -16.85
N ARG A 93 -2.49 -32.36 -17.07
CA ARG A 93 -1.98 -33.54 -17.78
C ARG A 93 -2.35 -34.81 -17.04
N TYR A 94 -2.11 -34.92 -15.73
CA TYR A 94 -2.50 -36.05 -14.92
C TYR A 94 -4.01 -36.32 -15.01
N GLY A 95 -4.83 -35.28 -14.84
CA GLY A 95 -6.29 -35.40 -14.93
C GLY A 95 -6.77 -35.91 -16.29
N ASN A 96 -6.19 -35.40 -17.38
CA ASN A 96 -6.56 -35.82 -18.75
C ASN A 96 -6.11 -37.24 -19.06
N GLU A 97 -4.91 -37.66 -18.67
CA GLU A 97 -4.38 -39.01 -18.91
C GLU A 97 -5.15 -40.08 -18.11
N ASN A 98 -5.72 -39.72 -16.95
CA ASN A 98 -6.44 -40.66 -16.08
C ASN A 98 -7.97 -40.46 -16.07
N ASN A 99 -8.52 -39.67 -17.00
CA ASN A 99 -9.95 -39.33 -17.04
C ASN A 99 -10.84 -40.55 -17.35
N SER A 100 -10.31 -41.64 -17.88
CA SER A 100 -11.01 -42.92 -18.13
C SER A 100 -11.22 -43.73 -16.83
N THR A 101 -10.55 -43.39 -15.76
CA THR A 101 -10.70 -44.01 -14.46
C THR A 101 -11.74 -43.21 -13.64
N GLU A 102 -12.66 -43.90 -12.98
CA GLU A 102 -13.67 -43.26 -12.12
C GLU A 102 -13.07 -42.65 -10.83
N TYR A 103 -11.75 -42.50 -10.80
CA TYR A 103 -11.08 -41.98 -9.60
C TYR A 103 -11.30 -40.46 -9.42
N PRO A 104 -11.76 -40.05 -8.23
CA PRO A 104 -11.97 -38.66 -7.91
C PRO A 104 -10.72 -37.76 -8.06
N LEU A 105 -9.55 -38.33 -7.78
CA LEU A 105 -8.27 -37.63 -7.91
C LEU A 105 -8.00 -37.07 -9.31
N ALA A 106 -8.35 -37.80 -10.36
CA ALA A 106 -8.14 -37.33 -11.73
C ALA A 106 -8.98 -36.07 -12.04
N ARG A 107 -10.24 -36.05 -11.59
CA ARG A 107 -11.13 -34.89 -11.74
C ARG A 107 -10.68 -33.72 -10.86
N ALA A 108 -10.36 -34.00 -9.60
CA ALA A 108 -9.84 -32.98 -8.69
C ALA A 108 -8.55 -32.33 -9.23
N ALA A 109 -7.62 -33.14 -9.79
CA ALA A 109 -6.41 -32.63 -10.39
C ALA A 109 -6.68 -31.74 -11.62
N LEU A 110 -7.64 -32.14 -12.48
CA LEU A 110 -8.04 -31.32 -13.62
C LEU A 110 -8.66 -29.98 -13.19
N SER A 111 -9.59 -30.01 -12.24
CA SER A 111 -10.18 -28.78 -11.67
C SER A 111 -9.11 -27.90 -11.04
N PHE A 112 -8.20 -28.45 -10.24
CA PHE A 112 -7.09 -27.72 -9.64
C PHE A 112 -6.24 -27.01 -10.71
N GLY A 113 -5.78 -27.74 -11.73
CA GLY A 113 -4.94 -27.18 -12.79
C GLY A 113 -5.65 -26.08 -13.58
N THR A 114 -6.94 -26.30 -13.93
CA THR A 114 -7.74 -25.32 -14.68
C THR A 114 -7.98 -24.04 -13.88
N MET A 115 -8.37 -24.16 -12.61
CA MET A 115 -8.66 -23.01 -11.76
C MET A 115 -7.39 -22.21 -11.42
N HIS A 116 -6.26 -22.89 -11.15
CA HIS A 116 -4.99 -22.22 -10.95
C HIS A 116 -4.50 -21.51 -12.22
N SER A 117 -4.69 -22.07 -13.40
CA SER A 117 -4.40 -21.39 -14.67
C SER A 117 -5.23 -20.10 -14.81
N SER A 118 -6.51 -20.15 -14.42
CA SER A 118 -7.38 -18.96 -14.42
C SER A 118 -6.92 -17.92 -13.40
N ALA A 119 -6.51 -18.31 -12.20
CA ALA A 119 -5.96 -17.41 -11.19
C ALA A 119 -4.66 -16.72 -11.67
N GLU A 120 -3.80 -17.44 -12.41
CA GLU A 120 -2.60 -16.84 -12.99
C GLU A 120 -2.90 -15.87 -14.14
N GLN A 121 -4.02 -16.04 -14.87
CA GLN A 121 -4.49 -15.04 -15.83
C GLN A 121 -4.93 -13.74 -15.14
N GLU A 122 -5.66 -13.84 -14.03
CA GLU A 122 -6.03 -12.66 -13.23
C GLU A 122 -4.80 -11.94 -12.67
N LYS A 123 -3.76 -12.70 -12.27
CA LYS A 123 -2.47 -12.13 -11.83
C LYS A 123 -1.78 -11.39 -12.97
N GLU A 124 -1.78 -11.91 -14.18
CA GLU A 124 -1.22 -11.26 -15.37
C GLU A 124 -1.89 -9.91 -15.62
N VAL A 125 -3.24 -9.86 -15.55
CA VAL A 125 -4.00 -8.60 -15.65
C VAL A 125 -3.59 -7.58 -14.58
N LEU A 126 -3.39 -8.03 -13.33
CA LEU A 126 -2.88 -7.16 -12.26
C LEU A 126 -1.51 -6.58 -12.65
N LEU A 127 -0.58 -7.42 -13.10
CA LEU A 127 0.78 -6.98 -13.44
C LEU A 127 0.79 -5.99 -14.62
N ASP A 128 -0.05 -6.22 -15.62
CA ASP A 128 -0.20 -5.30 -16.76
C ASP A 128 -0.73 -3.94 -16.32
N ILE A 129 -1.75 -3.90 -15.47
CA ILE A 129 -2.26 -2.64 -14.89
C ILE A 129 -1.16 -1.91 -14.11
N LEU A 130 -0.36 -2.63 -13.31
CA LEU A 130 0.73 -2.02 -12.53
C LEU A 130 1.82 -1.42 -13.44
N ILE A 131 2.10 -2.04 -14.58
CA ILE A 131 3.07 -1.53 -15.55
C ILE A 131 2.47 -0.36 -16.32
N GLU A 132 1.36 -0.59 -17.03
CA GLU A 132 0.83 0.35 -18.02
C GLU A 132 0.17 1.57 -17.39
N GLU A 133 -0.52 1.37 -16.27
CA GLU A 133 -1.28 2.46 -15.66
C GLU A 133 -0.56 3.12 -14.48
N VAL A 134 0.48 2.50 -13.90
CA VAL A 134 1.20 3.06 -12.75
C VAL A 134 2.66 3.37 -13.09
N SER A 135 3.45 2.36 -13.45
CA SER A 135 4.92 2.50 -13.63
C SER A 135 5.27 3.40 -14.80
N ASP A 136 4.75 3.10 -15.99
CA ASP A 136 5.09 3.82 -17.20
C ASP A 136 4.67 5.30 -17.20
N PRO A 137 3.43 5.65 -16.79
CA PRO A 137 3.06 7.06 -16.67
C PRO A 137 3.90 7.82 -15.64
N LEU A 138 4.24 7.19 -14.49
CA LEU A 138 5.12 7.83 -13.51
C LEU A 138 6.53 8.02 -14.06
N ARG A 139 7.07 7.07 -14.82
CA ARG A 139 8.40 7.17 -15.45
C ARG A 139 8.45 8.34 -16.43
N VAL A 140 7.43 8.48 -17.29
CA VAL A 140 7.30 9.61 -18.21
C VAL A 140 7.21 10.93 -17.43
N PHE A 141 6.41 10.97 -16.36
CA PHE A 141 6.24 12.18 -15.57
C PHE A 141 7.52 12.60 -14.81
N ILE A 142 8.29 11.64 -14.28
CA ILE A 142 9.55 11.89 -13.57
C ILE A 142 10.62 12.51 -14.48
N THR A 143 10.62 12.17 -15.77
CA THR A 143 11.60 12.65 -16.76
C THR A 143 11.07 13.80 -17.60
N GLY A 144 9.79 14.14 -17.49
CA GLY A 144 9.09 15.09 -18.35
C GLY A 144 9.49 16.55 -18.14
N ALA A 145 9.21 17.35 -19.18
CA ALA A 145 9.54 18.75 -19.30
C ALA A 145 9.06 19.66 -18.16
N PRO A 146 7.81 19.56 -17.64
CA PRO A 146 7.29 20.57 -16.69
C PRO A 146 8.15 20.76 -15.44
N LEU A 147 8.72 19.68 -14.89
CA LEU A 147 9.58 19.77 -13.70
C LEU A 147 10.95 20.39 -14.03
N GLU A 148 11.53 20.02 -15.16
CA GLU A 148 12.85 20.55 -15.56
C GLU A 148 12.74 22.01 -16.00
N ASP A 149 11.66 22.40 -16.64
CA ASP A 149 11.38 23.80 -17.02
C ASP A 149 11.19 24.70 -15.79
N ALA A 150 10.38 24.25 -14.83
CA ALA A 150 10.21 24.98 -13.56
C ALA A 150 11.55 25.11 -12.80
N ARG A 151 12.40 24.10 -12.81
CA ARG A 151 13.75 24.17 -12.23
C ARG A 151 14.69 25.07 -12.99
N LEU A 152 14.53 25.18 -14.30
CA LEU A 152 15.29 26.12 -15.11
C LEU A 152 14.96 27.56 -14.71
N LEU A 153 13.67 27.89 -14.52
CA LEU A 153 13.24 29.19 -14.02
C LEU A 153 13.84 29.52 -12.64
N VAL A 154 13.87 28.57 -11.71
CA VAL A 154 14.53 28.74 -10.40
C VAL A 154 16.02 29.03 -10.56
N ARG A 155 16.72 28.33 -11.46
CA ARG A 155 18.15 28.59 -11.72
C ARG A 155 18.37 30.00 -12.31
N HIS A 156 17.48 30.44 -13.20
CA HIS A 156 17.54 31.81 -13.77
C HIS A 156 17.28 32.86 -12.69
N TYR A 157 16.31 32.63 -11.80
CA TYR A 157 16.05 33.49 -10.65
C TYR A 157 17.30 33.62 -9.74
N ASP A 158 17.92 32.50 -9.37
CA ASP A 158 19.11 32.49 -8.51
C ASP A 158 20.28 33.24 -9.15
N LYS A 159 20.47 33.11 -10.49
CA LYS A 159 21.50 33.84 -11.25
C LYS A 159 21.20 35.35 -11.24
N LEU A 160 19.97 35.73 -11.60
CA LEU A 160 19.57 37.14 -11.62
C LEU A 160 19.68 37.80 -10.24
N ARG A 161 19.39 37.08 -9.19
CA ARG A 161 19.57 37.52 -7.81
C ARG A 161 21.04 37.83 -7.50
N GLN A 162 21.96 36.99 -7.94
CA GLN A 162 23.41 37.25 -7.82
C GLN A 162 23.83 38.50 -8.61
N ASP A 163 23.24 38.72 -9.78
CA ASP A 163 23.51 39.93 -10.60
C ASP A 163 22.99 41.19 -9.89
N VAL A 164 21.81 41.12 -9.23
CA VAL A 164 21.25 42.22 -8.38
C VAL A 164 22.18 42.53 -7.20
N GLU A 165 22.65 41.49 -6.48
CA GLU A 165 23.58 41.65 -5.37
C GLU A 165 24.89 42.31 -5.82
N ALA A 166 25.45 41.86 -6.96
CA ALA A 166 26.66 42.46 -7.54
C ALA A 166 26.45 43.91 -7.97
N GLN A 167 25.31 44.25 -8.58
CA GLN A 167 25.00 45.60 -9.03
C GLN A 167 24.76 46.52 -7.82
N ALA A 168 24.10 46.04 -6.74
CA ALA A 168 23.92 46.80 -5.52
C ALA A 168 25.28 47.17 -4.87
N ALA A 169 26.22 46.20 -4.82
CA ALA A 169 27.59 46.46 -4.36
C ALA A 169 28.31 47.50 -5.21
N ASP A 170 28.12 47.47 -6.55
CA ASP A 170 28.72 48.49 -7.46
C ASP A 170 28.13 49.88 -7.23
N VAL A 171 26.81 49.99 -7.01
CA VAL A 171 26.15 51.26 -6.66
C VAL A 171 26.75 51.85 -5.38
N LEU A 172 26.85 51.07 -4.29
CA LEU A 172 27.44 51.48 -3.02
C LEU A 172 28.90 51.97 -3.21
N ARG A 173 29.70 51.27 -4.00
CA ARG A 173 31.07 51.63 -4.29
C ARG A 173 31.16 52.93 -5.10
N ARG A 174 30.24 53.22 -6.02
CA ARG A 174 30.19 54.46 -6.81
C ARG A 174 29.70 55.64 -5.93
N GLN A 175 28.68 55.41 -5.09
CA GLN A 175 28.18 56.39 -4.13
C GLN A 175 29.26 56.81 -3.16
N SER A 176 30.09 55.89 -2.63
CA SER A 176 31.19 56.24 -1.73
C SER A 176 32.26 57.10 -2.42
N LYS A 177 32.54 56.85 -3.71
CA LYS A 177 33.46 57.68 -4.51
C LYS A 177 32.88 59.04 -4.90
N ALA A 178 31.59 59.16 -5.12
CA ALA A 178 30.91 60.39 -5.48
C ALA A 178 30.74 61.36 -4.28
N LYS A 179 30.90 60.87 -3.01
CA LYS A 179 30.93 61.68 -1.78
C LYS A 179 32.23 62.44 -1.56
N ASP A 180 33.27 62.21 -2.43
CA ASP A 180 34.52 62.98 -2.35
C ASP A 180 34.25 64.43 -2.77
N PRO A 181 34.74 65.44 -2.02
CA PRO A 181 34.51 66.88 -2.32
C PRO A 181 34.98 67.34 -3.67
N ASN A 182 35.89 66.56 -4.33
CA ASN A 182 36.40 66.83 -5.67
C ASN A 182 35.71 66.02 -6.77
N ALA A 183 34.56 65.38 -6.48
CA ALA A 183 33.88 64.53 -7.46
C ALA A 183 33.28 65.37 -8.60
N SER A 184 33.51 64.95 -9.83
CA SER A 184 32.97 65.59 -11.03
C SER A 184 31.48 65.29 -11.25
N ILE A 185 30.79 66.18 -11.99
CA ILE A 185 29.37 65.95 -12.44
C ILE A 185 29.22 64.61 -13.13
N ASP A 186 30.23 64.13 -13.86
CA ASP A 186 30.30 62.83 -14.52
C ASP A 186 30.20 61.64 -13.51
N SER A 187 30.69 61.84 -12.27
CA SER A 187 30.59 60.82 -11.22
C SER A 187 29.15 60.66 -10.70
N SER A 188 28.37 61.75 -10.60
CA SER A 188 26.95 61.70 -10.24
C SER A 188 26.12 61.00 -11.30
N LEU A 189 26.35 61.29 -12.57
CA LEU A 189 25.65 60.61 -13.68
C LEU A 189 25.95 59.09 -13.73
N LYS A 190 27.20 58.71 -13.39
CA LYS A 190 27.59 57.28 -13.31
C LYS A 190 26.90 56.55 -12.14
N VAL A 191 26.63 57.23 -11.00
CA VAL A 191 25.85 56.67 -9.90
C VAL A 191 24.41 56.48 -10.35
N GLN A 192 23.80 57.52 -10.93
CA GLN A 192 22.43 57.44 -11.40
C GLN A 192 22.19 56.31 -12.39
N ASN A 193 23.02 56.17 -13.42
CA ASN A 193 22.94 55.09 -14.38
C ASN A 193 23.08 53.68 -13.72
N ALA A 194 23.87 53.58 -12.64
CA ALA A 194 24.02 52.32 -11.91
C ALA A 194 22.81 52.03 -11.01
N GLU A 195 22.18 53.03 -10.47
CA GLU A 195 20.91 52.94 -9.68
C GLU A 195 19.74 52.56 -10.58
N ASP A 196 19.63 53.21 -11.76
CA ASP A 196 18.58 52.87 -12.75
C ASP A 196 18.72 51.40 -13.18
N LYS A 197 19.93 50.96 -13.49
CA LYS A 197 20.19 49.55 -13.81
C LYS A 197 19.84 48.58 -12.68
N LEU A 198 20.11 48.98 -11.40
CA LEU A 198 19.74 48.18 -10.24
C LEU A 198 18.21 48.07 -10.11
N SER A 199 17.52 49.16 -10.37
CA SER A 199 16.04 49.23 -10.35
C SER A 199 15.42 48.26 -11.40
N ASP A 200 15.97 48.30 -12.63
CA ASP A 200 15.53 47.41 -13.72
C ASP A 200 15.76 45.92 -13.39
N LEU A 201 16.92 45.59 -12.82
CA LEU A 201 17.26 44.25 -12.40
C LEU A 201 16.34 43.73 -11.28
N ARG A 202 16.02 44.59 -10.30
CA ARG A 202 15.06 44.26 -9.21
C ARG A 202 13.67 44.03 -9.74
N SER A 203 13.18 44.89 -10.63
CA SER A 203 11.89 44.70 -11.30
C SER A 203 11.81 43.36 -12.05
N THR A 204 12.84 43.04 -12.82
CA THR A 204 12.96 41.77 -13.54
C THR A 204 13.02 40.57 -12.58
N LEU A 205 13.76 40.70 -11.47
CA LEU A 205 13.87 39.66 -10.44
C LEU A 205 12.51 39.39 -9.79
N SER A 206 11.73 40.42 -9.49
CA SER A 206 10.37 40.28 -8.90
C SER A 206 9.43 39.53 -9.85
N VAL A 207 9.45 39.86 -11.16
CA VAL A 207 8.63 39.18 -12.16
C VAL A 207 9.03 37.71 -12.30
N LEU A 208 10.34 37.45 -12.46
CA LEU A 208 10.87 36.10 -12.60
C LEU A 208 10.64 35.25 -11.33
N GLY A 209 10.71 35.86 -10.15
CA GLY A 209 10.43 35.19 -8.87
C GLY A 209 8.99 34.71 -8.77
N ARG A 210 8.02 35.52 -9.21
CA ARG A 210 6.61 35.11 -9.28
C ARG A 210 6.41 33.99 -10.29
N GLU A 211 6.93 34.14 -11.50
CA GLU A 211 6.83 33.13 -12.54
C GLU A 211 7.43 31.79 -12.11
N ALA A 212 8.64 31.80 -11.55
CA ALA A 212 9.28 30.59 -11.02
C ALA A 212 8.48 29.96 -9.86
N THR A 213 7.89 30.77 -8.99
CA THR A 213 7.06 30.29 -7.87
C THR A 213 5.80 29.63 -8.39
N ASP A 214 5.10 30.25 -9.32
CA ASP A 214 3.86 29.74 -9.89
C ASP A 214 4.11 28.43 -10.68
N ALA A 215 5.19 28.37 -11.45
CA ALA A 215 5.60 27.15 -12.17
C ALA A 215 5.90 26.00 -11.18
N MET A 216 6.67 26.27 -10.11
CA MET A 216 7.00 25.25 -9.10
C MET A 216 5.79 24.78 -8.31
N LEU A 217 4.84 25.68 -7.96
CA LEU A 217 3.57 25.33 -7.30
C LEU A 217 2.70 24.44 -8.21
N SER A 218 2.60 24.79 -9.47
CA SER A 218 1.86 23.98 -10.46
C SER A 218 2.42 22.57 -10.55
N VAL A 219 3.75 22.43 -10.66
CA VAL A 219 4.44 21.13 -10.69
C VAL A 219 4.21 20.35 -9.40
N GLU A 220 4.36 20.98 -8.22
CA GLU A 220 4.14 20.34 -6.94
C GLU A 220 2.72 19.77 -6.85
N ALA A 221 1.70 20.60 -7.17
CA ALA A 221 0.31 20.20 -7.14
C ALA A 221 0.01 19.04 -8.13
N GLN A 222 0.63 19.07 -9.30
CA GLN A 222 0.51 17.99 -10.27
C GLN A 222 1.17 16.70 -9.78
N GLN A 223 2.39 16.78 -9.21
CA GLN A 223 3.08 15.63 -8.62
C GLN A 223 2.24 14.95 -7.55
N GLN A 224 1.68 15.73 -6.63
CA GLN A 224 0.84 15.20 -5.54
C GLN A 224 -0.40 14.49 -6.09
N ARG A 225 -1.17 15.15 -6.97
CA ARG A 225 -2.38 14.58 -7.58
C ARG A 225 -2.08 13.30 -8.36
N THR A 226 -1.07 13.35 -9.23
CA THR A 226 -0.70 12.19 -10.05
C THR A 226 -0.25 11.03 -9.18
N THR A 227 0.60 11.26 -8.17
CA THR A 227 1.09 10.21 -7.30
C THR A 227 -0.05 9.57 -6.50
N LEU A 228 -0.94 10.40 -5.91
CA LEU A 228 -2.10 9.90 -5.18
C LEU A 228 -2.99 9.02 -6.07
N HIS A 229 -3.30 9.48 -7.27
CA HIS A 229 -4.11 8.73 -8.23
C HIS A 229 -3.47 7.39 -8.61
N LYS A 230 -2.12 7.35 -8.77
CA LYS A 230 -1.42 6.10 -9.07
C LYS A 230 -1.43 5.13 -7.89
N LEU A 231 -1.30 5.61 -6.65
CA LEU A 231 -1.46 4.78 -5.46
C LEU A 231 -2.89 4.22 -5.33
N GLN A 232 -3.91 5.04 -5.59
CA GLN A 232 -5.30 4.58 -5.62
C GLN A 232 -5.50 3.49 -6.69
N ARG A 233 -4.94 3.68 -7.89
CA ARG A 233 -5.03 2.69 -8.97
C ARG A 233 -4.38 1.35 -8.62
N MET A 234 -3.24 1.37 -7.88
CA MET A 234 -2.62 0.14 -7.35
C MET A 234 -3.59 -0.61 -6.42
N VAL A 235 -4.18 0.10 -5.45
CA VAL A 235 -5.13 -0.50 -4.50
C VAL A 235 -6.36 -1.06 -5.22
N ASP A 236 -6.89 -0.35 -6.23
CA ASP A 236 -8.04 -0.81 -6.99
C ASP A 236 -7.72 -2.08 -7.80
N ALA A 237 -6.54 -2.14 -8.41
CA ALA A 237 -6.08 -3.31 -9.14
C ALA A 237 -5.88 -4.53 -8.22
N GLU A 238 -5.24 -4.34 -7.06
CA GLU A 238 -5.07 -5.39 -6.05
C GLU A 238 -6.43 -5.91 -5.53
N LYS A 239 -7.36 -5.01 -5.24
CA LYS A 239 -8.73 -5.40 -4.81
C LYS A 239 -9.45 -6.23 -5.86
N LEU A 240 -9.35 -5.83 -7.12
CA LEU A 240 -9.97 -6.57 -8.23
C LEU A 240 -9.38 -7.98 -8.30
N TYR A 241 -8.06 -8.09 -8.37
CA TYR A 241 -7.33 -9.35 -8.41
C TYR A 241 -7.73 -10.28 -7.24
N HIS A 242 -7.65 -9.80 -6.01
CA HIS A 242 -7.96 -10.63 -4.84
C HIS A 242 -9.42 -11.10 -4.80
N ARG A 243 -10.38 -10.31 -5.31
CA ARG A 243 -11.77 -10.75 -5.45
C ARG A 243 -11.92 -11.85 -6.49
N SER A 244 -11.37 -11.66 -7.69
CA SER A 244 -11.41 -12.68 -8.74
C SER A 244 -10.76 -13.98 -8.28
N VAL A 245 -9.61 -13.92 -7.63
CA VAL A 245 -8.92 -15.10 -7.11
C VAL A 245 -9.71 -15.79 -6.01
N LEU A 246 -10.33 -15.03 -5.10
CA LEU A 246 -11.17 -15.61 -4.05
C LEU A 246 -12.36 -16.38 -4.66
N ASP A 247 -13.06 -15.78 -5.62
CA ASP A 247 -14.17 -16.43 -6.30
C ASP A 247 -13.73 -17.72 -7.02
N ILE A 248 -12.55 -17.73 -7.64
CA ILE A 248 -11.97 -18.91 -8.28
C ILE A 248 -11.68 -20.01 -7.25
N LEU A 249 -11.06 -19.65 -6.11
CA LEU A 249 -10.70 -20.61 -5.07
C LEU A 249 -11.92 -21.15 -4.34
N ASP A 250 -12.96 -20.36 -4.11
CA ASP A 250 -14.22 -20.80 -3.51
C ASP A 250 -14.91 -21.84 -4.41
N ASN A 251 -14.92 -21.62 -5.72
CA ASN A 251 -15.45 -22.58 -6.69
C ASN A 251 -14.62 -23.88 -6.71
N LEU A 252 -13.29 -23.78 -6.72
CA LEU A 252 -12.40 -24.93 -6.66
C LEU A 252 -12.62 -25.76 -5.40
N TYR A 253 -12.72 -25.09 -4.26
CA TYR A 253 -12.95 -25.74 -2.98
C TYR A 253 -14.29 -26.48 -2.96
N ALA A 254 -15.36 -25.86 -3.48
CA ALA A 254 -16.66 -26.50 -3.59
C ALA A 254 -16.63 -27.77 -4.50
N GLU A 255 -15.93 -27.71 -5.65
CA GLU A 255 -15.75 -28.86 -6.53
C GLU A 255 -14.98 -29.98 -5.84
N MET A 256 -13.90 -29.68 -5.13
CA MET A 256 -13.09 -30.68 -4.41
C MET A 256 -13.88 -31.39 -3.32
N ILE A 257 -14.74 -30.69 -2.56
CA ILE A 257 -15.61 -31.30 -1.56
C ILE A 257 -16.62 -32.28 -2.21
N VAL A 258 -17.14 -31.93 -3.39
CA VAL A 258 -18.03 -32.82 -4.14
C VAL A 258 -17.32 -34.11 -4.55
N GLU A 259 -16.07 -34.00 -5.02
CA GLU A 259 -15.29 -35.16 -5.41
C GLU A 259 -14.92 -36.04 -4.21
N GLU A 260 -14.57 -35.46 -3.07
CA GLU A 260 -14.30 -36.15 -1.81
C GLU A 260 -15.53 -37.00 -1.34
N LYS A 261 -16.73 -36.39 -1.36
CA LYS A 261 -17.97 -37.11 -0.99
C LYS A 261 -18.34 -38.24 -1.94
N ARG A 262 -17.89 -38.18 -3.19
CA ARG A 262 -18.09 -39.29 -4.15
C ARG A 262 -17.21 -40.50 -3.87
N ASP A 263 -16.05 -40.27 -3.19
CA ASP A 263 -15.09 -41.33 -2.86
C ASP A 263 -15.44 -42.04 -1.55
N GLU A 264 -16.37 -41.53 -0.72
CA GLU A 264 -16.85 -42.25 0.46
C GLU A 264 -17.58 -43.52 0.01
N PRO A 265 -17.07 -44.72 0.34
CA PRO A 265 -17.75 -45.96 0.02
C PRO A 265 -19.12 -45.93 0.70
N ALA A 266 -20.17 -45.93 -0.11
CA ALA A 266 -21.52 -46.15 0.38
C ALA A 266 -21.47 -47.39 1.27
N HIS A 267 -21.62 -47.23 2.58
CA HIS A 267 -21.80 -48.32 3.51
C HIS A 267 -22.98 -49.14 2.99
N ARG A 268 -22.67 -50.21 2.27
CA ARG A 268 -23.61 -51.26 1.93
C ARG A 268 -24.14 -51.80 3.25
N SER A 269 -25.31 -51.31 3.64
CA SER A 269 -26.17 -52.01 4.60
C SER A 269 -26.60 -53.32 3.92
N GLU A 270 -25.85 -54.37 4.11
CA GLU A 270 -26.34 -55.73 3.92
C GLU A 270 -27.40 -55.97 5.00
N THR A 271 -28.64 -55.57 4.69
CA THR A 271 -29.80 -56.01 5.47
C THR A 271 -30.11 -57.41 5.03
N THR A 272 -29.63 -58.36 5.80
CA THR A 272 -30.11 -59.75 5.76
C THR A 272 -31.62 -59.73 6.03
N GLN A 273 -32.40 -60.03 4.99
CA GLN A 273 -33.84 -60.36 5.14
C GLN A 273 -34.02 -61.52 6.12
N ARG A 274 -34.71 -61.26 7.23
CA ARG A 274 -35.48 -62.26 7.92
C ARG A 274 -36.91 -61.79 8.06
N ASP A 275 -37.70 -62.44 7.27
CA ASP A 275 -39.15 -62.53 7.29
C ASP A 275 -39.70 -62.72 8.70
N THR A 276 -40.64 -61.92 9.14
CA THR A 276 -41.82 -62.33 9.95
C THR A 276 -42.89 -61.24 9.95
N THR A 277 -43.99 -61.59 9.32
CA THR A 277 -45.32 -60.98 9.35
C THR A 277 -45.81 -60.67 10.74
N VAL A 278 -46.56 -59.54 10.94
CA VAL A 278 -47.94 -59.47 11.50
C VAL A 278 -48.40 -57.99 11.64
N SER A 279 -49.45 -57.68 10.86
CA SER A 279 -50.71 -56.92 11.10
C SER A 279 -50.73 -55.63 11.94
N VAL A 280 -51.05 -54.54 11.28
CA VAL A 280 -52.06 -53.42 11.39
C VAL A 280 -53.05 -53.48 12.58
N PRO A 281 -53.78 -52.39 13.06
CA PRO A 281 -54.06 -51.08 12.40
C PRO A 281 -54.13 -49.83 13.32
N CYS A 282 -54.16 -48.67 12.65
CA CYS A 282 -55.11 -47.53 12.73
C CYS A 282 -55.40 -46.88 14.13
N GLU A 283 -55.36 -45.62 14.25
CA GLU A 283 -56.34 -44.55 13.99
C GLU A 283 -55.82 -43.18 14.44
N THR A 284 -55.91 -42.20 13.55
CA THR A 284 -56.58 -40.90 13.54
C THR A 284 -56.49 -40.00 14.79
N SER A 285 -56.11 -38.77 14.64
CA SER A 285 -56.87 -37.56 14.32
C SER A 285 -56.10 -36.30 14.65
N ASP A 286 -56.07 -35.45 13.68
CA ASP A 286 -56.64 -34.11 13.49
C ASP A 286 -56.02 -32.87 14.16
N MET A 287 -55.70 -31.96 13.26
CA MET A 287 -55.89 -30.47 13.25
C MET A 287 -55.05 -29.62 14.20
N LYS A 288 -54.33 -28.65 13.74
CA LYS A 288 -54.68 -27.43 13.00
C LYS A 288 -53.47 -26.56 12.71
N GLU A 289 -53.54 -25.90 11.58
CA GLU A 289 -52.74 -24.79 11.03
C GLU A 289 -52.43 -23.70 12.05
N HIS A 290 -51.17 -23.12 11.97
CA HIS A 290 -51.03 -21.66 11.82
C HIS A 290 -49.75 -21.31 11.15
N ASP A 291 -49.91 -20.57 10.06
CA ASP A 291 -49.01 -19.83 9.23
C ASP A 291 -48.12 -18.87 10.04
N SER A 292 -46.81 -18.87 9.79
CA SER A 292 -45.96 -17.67 9.90
C SER A 292 -44.65 -17.90 9.14
N GLN A 293 -44.57 -17.21 8.04
CA GLN A 293 -43.33 -16.93 7.31
C GLN A 293 -42.24 -16.43 8.25
N GLY A 294 -41.10 -17.12 8.30
CA GLY A 294 -39.87 -16.69 8.95
C GLY A 294 -38.69 -17.14 8.12
N CYS A 295 -37.95 -16.17 7.63
CA CYS A 295 -36.74 -16.31 6.84
C CYS A 295 -35.79 -17.36 7.43
N GLU A 296 -35.42 -18.33 6.64
CA GLU A 296 -34.36 -19.28 6.95
C GLU A 296 -33.01 -18.57 6.78
N ASP A 297 -32.34 -18.30 7.91
CA ASP A 297 -30.89 -18.00 7.94
C ASP A 297 -30.12 -19.31 7.80
N PRO A 298 -29.12 -19.39 6.92
CA PRO A 298 -28.34 -20.59 6.74
C PRO A 298 -27.24 -20.72 7.81
N THR A 299 -27.19 -21.91 8.41
CA THR A 299 -26.04 -22.50 9.11
C THR A 299 -25.71 -21.99 10.52
N ASN A 300 -26.53 -22.40 11.51
CA ASN A 300 -26.05 -22.48 12.87
C ASN A 300 -25.63 -23.96 13.16
N SER A 301 -24.52 -24.40 12.56
CA SER A 301 -23.96 -25.72 12.88
C SER A 301 -22.93 -25.57 13.99
N TYR A 302 -23.34 -25.87 15.24
CA TYR A 302 -22.39 -26.01 16.35
C TYR A 302 -21.43 -27.17 16.06
N PHE A 303 -20.11 -26.93 16.23
CA PHE A 303 -19.11 -27.98 16.09
C PHE A 303 -18.13 -27.92 17.26
N THR A 304 -17.52 -29.07 17.58
CA THR A 304 -16.59 -29.18 18.69
C THR A 304 -15.15 -29.08 18.16
N CYS A 305 -14.34 -28.27 18.83
CA CYS A 305 -12.90 -28.09 18.56
C CYS A 305 -12.09 -28.45 19.82
N ARG A 306 -10.85 -28.89 19.61
CA ARG A 306 -9.85 -29.07 20.65
C ARG A 306 -8.90 -27.87 20.68
N VAL A 307 -8.58 -27.37 21.84
CA VAL A 307 -7.63 -26.29 22.03
C VAL A 307 -6.20 -26.80 21.81
N ILE A 308 -5.50 -26.21 20.84
CA ILE A 308 -4.10 -26.52 20.49
C ILE A 308 -3.11 -25.48 21.04
N HIS A 309 -3.59 -24.28 21.39
CA HIS A 309 -2.79 -23.24 22.05
C HIS A 309 -3.59 -22.60 23.17
N PRO A 310 -3.01 -22.38 24.36
CA PRO A 310 -3.70 -21.74 25.46
C PRO A 310 -3.95 -20.26 25.15
N PHE A 311 -5.06 -19.73 25.62
CA PHE A 311 -5.43 -18.32 25.47
C PHE A 311 -5.93 -17.76 26.82
N GLU A 312 -5.33 -16.65 27.26
CA GLU A 312 -5.76 -15.89 28.43
C GLU A 312 -6.59 -14.68 27.98
N ALA A 313 -7.83 -14.59 28.45
CA ALA A 313 -8.72 -13.48 28.18
C ALA A 313 -8.13 -12.16 28.69
N GLN A 314 -8.04 -11.16 27.81
CA GLN A 314 -7.51 -9.83 28.11
C GLN A 314 -8.60 -8.76 28.22
N ALA A 315 -9.81 -9.07 27.76
CA ALA A 315 -10.96 -8.17 27.77
C ALA A 315 -12.23 -8.88 28.24
N ASP A 316 -13.22 -8.11 28.72
CA ASP A 316 -14.54 -8.60 29.05
C ASP A 316 -15.21 -9.22 27.82
N GLY A 317 -15.71 -10.46 27.95
CA GLY A 317 -16.34 -11.20 26.86
C GLY A 317 -15.40 -12.17 26.13
N GLU A 318 -14.12 -12.24 26.49
CA GLU A 318 -13.18 -13.24 25.98
C GLU A 318 -13.21 -14.52 26.82
N LEU A 319 -12.87 -15.66 26.21
CA LEU A 319 -12.92 -16.99 26.80
C LEU A 319 -11.50 -17.51 27.07
N ASN A 320 -11.19 -17.80 28.34
CA ASN A 320 -9.93 -18.48 28.68
C ASN A 320 -9.94 -19.91 28.17
N LEU A 321 -8.86 -20.32 27.50
CA LEU A 321 -8.68 -21.65 26.96
C LEU A 321 -7.38 -22.26 27.47
N THR A 322 -7.42 -23.54 27.86
CA THR A 322 -6.23 -24.32 28.19
C THR A 322 -6.02 -25.44 27.17
N ASN A 323 -4.78 -25.89 27.00
CA ASN A 323 -4.47 -26.98 26.06
C ASN A 323 -5.36 -28.20 26.32
N ASP A 324 -5.82 -28.85 25.25
CA ASP A 324 -6.68 -30.04 25.26
C ASP A 324 -8.11 -29.80 25.73
N ASP A 325 -8.51 -28.57 26.08
CA ASP A 325 -9.92 -28.26 26.36
C ASP A 325 -10.79 -28.50 25.09
N LEU A 326 -12.04 -28.94 25.32
CA LEU A 326 -13.02 -29.05 24.23
C LEU A 326 -13.92 -27.82 24.23
N VAL A 327 -13.96 -27.13 23.10
CA VAL A 327 -14.78 -25.93 22.88
C VAL A 327 -15.87 -26.22 21.88
N THR A 328 -17.10 -25.93 22.23
CA THR A 328 -18.23 -25.94 21.29
C THR A 328 -18.29 -24.57 20.60
N VAL A 329 -17.88 -24.49 19.34
CA VAL A 329 -17.92 -23.28 18.53
C VAL A 329 -19.34 -23.02 18.09
N ARG A 330 -19.83 -21.80 18.37
CA ARG A 330 -21.17 -21.33 18.03
C ARG A 330 -21.19 -20.43 16.82
N GLN A 331 -20.16 -19.59 16.68
CA GLN A 331 -20.03 -18.64 15.59
C GLN A 331 -18.55 -18.43 15.25
N VAL A 332 -18.25 -18.33 13.95
CA VAL A 332 -16.92 -17.95 13.44
C VAL A 332 -17.05 -16.60 12.74
N ASN A 333 -16.23 -15.63 13.16
CA ASN A 333 -16.19 -14.30 12.54
C ASN A 333 -15.07 -14.23 11.51
N THR A 334 -15.28 -13.51 10.42
CA THR A 334 -14.27 -13.22 9.37
C THR A 334 -13.05 -12.44 9.88
N SER A 335 -13.14 -11.89 11.12
CA SER A 335 -12.01 -11.24 11.80
C SER A 335 -10.96 -12.19 12.36
N GLY A 336 -11.14 -13.53 12.24
CA GLY A 336 -10.25 -14.53 12.82
C GLY A 336 -10.56 -14.87 14.29
N TRP A 337 -11.74 -14.46 14.80
CA TRP A 337 -12.23 -14.78 16.13
C TRP A 337 -13.45 -15.70 16.05
N SER A 338 -13.56 -16.61 17.02
CA SER A 338 -14.71 -17.51 17.18
C SER A 338 -15.37 -17.28 18.53
N GLU A 339 -16.71 -17.38 18.58
CA GLU A 339 -17.47 -17.45 19.80
C GLU A 339 -17.79 -18.91 20.13
N GLY A 340 -17.55 -19.32 21.35
CA GLY A 340 -17.83 -20.69 21.76
C GLY A 340 -18.00 -20.83 23.25
N GLU A 341 -18.32 -22.08 23.66
CA GLU A 341 -18.50 -22.47 25.04
C GLU A 341 -17.46 -23.50 25.45
N CYS A 342 -16.77 -23.24 26.55
CA CYS A 342 -15.84 -24.14 27.20
C CYS A 342 -16.06 -24.14 28.70
N ASN A 343 -16.20 -25.32 29.28
CA ASN A 343 -16.40 -25.52 30.74
C ASN A 343 -17.57 -24.67 31.32
N GLY A 344 -18.67 -24.52 30.54
CA GLY A 344 -19.86 -23.76 30.94
C GLY A 344 -19.71 -22.24 30.88
N LYS A 345 -18.62 -21.72 30.32
CA LYS A 345 -18.40 -20.30 30.06
C LYS A 345 -18.45 -20.04 28.56
N VAL A 346 -19.09 -18.93 28.17
CA VAL A 346 -19.22 -18.50 26.77
C VAL A 346 -18.37 -17.24 26.56
N GLY A 347 -17.65 -17.18 25.45
CA GLY A 347 -16.88 -15.99 25.10
C GLY A 347 -16.12 -16.14 23.77
N TRP A 348 -15.41 -15.06 23.42
CA TRP A 348 -14.62 -14.96 22.19
C TRP A 348 -13.18 -15.43 22.38
N PHE A 349 -12.63 -16.09 21.39
CA PHE A 349 -11.24 -16.55 21.34
C PHE A 349 -10.72 -16.57 19.91
N PRO A 350 -9.38 -16.53 19.70
CA PRO A 350 -8.81 -16.61 18.36
C PRO A 350 -9.06 -17.97 17.70
N SER A 351 -9.64 -17.99 16.51
CA SER A 351 -10.00 -19.21 15.77
C SER A 351 -8.81 -20.12 15.49
N ALA A 352 -7.61 -19.56 15.33
CA ALA A 352 -6.39 -20.28 15.07
C ALA A 352 -5.86 -21.09 16.28
N TYR A 353 -6.46 -20.96 17.46
CA TYR A 353 -6.01 -21.62 18.70
C TYR A 353 -6.74 -22.93 18.96
N VAL A 354 -7.69 -23.29 18.08
CA VAL A 354 -8.48 -24.52 18.18
C VAL A 354 -8.42 -25.29 16.86
N GLU A 355 -8.47 -26.61 16.96
CA GLU A 355 -8.54 -27.53 15.84
C GLU A 355 -9.86 -28.30 15.87
N LYS A 356 -10.52 -28.43 14.71
CA LYS A 356 -11.81 -29.13 14.61
C LYS A 356 -11.61 -30.61 14.90
N GLU A 357 -12.38 -31.15 15.87
CA GLU A 357 -12.35 -32.57 16.17
C GLU A 357 -13.28 -33.31 15.20
N ASP A 358 -12.70 -34.17 14.35
CA ASP A 358 -13.48 -35.08 13.50
C ASP A 358 -14.31 -36.01 14.39
N LYS A 359 -15.62 -36.04 14.15
CA LYS A 359 -16.59 -36.84 14.94
C LYS A 359 -16.27 -38.32 14.87
N GLY A 360 -15.42 -38.80 15.75
CA GLY A 360 -15.47 -40.19 16.22
C GLY A 360 -16.69 -40.37 17.10
N ILE A 361 -17.54 -41.30 16.74
CA ILE A 361 -18.83 -41.72 17.33
C ILE A 361 -18.82 -41.64 18.87
N ILE A 362 -19.59 -40.73 19.47
CA ILE A 362 -19.85 -40.66 20.92
C ILE A 362 -20.75 -41.83 21.29
N LYS A 363 -20.20 -42.85 22.00
CA LYS A 363 -21.00 -43.84 22.71
C LYS A 363 -21.61 -43.19 23.95
N PRO A 364 -22.94 -43.36 24.21
CA PRO A 364 -23.56 -42.80 25.39
C PRO A 364 -23.00 -43.49 26.66
N ILE A 365 -22.56 -42.68 27.62
CA ILE A 365 -22.16 -43.12 28.96
C ILE A 365 -23.45 -43.59 29.68
N ARG A 366 -23.52 -44.88 29.97
CA ARG A 366 -24.52 -45.46 30.89
C ARG A 366 -24.16 -45.04 32.29
N ASP A 367 -25.10 -44.35 32.95
CA ASP A 367 -25.10 -44.17 34.38
C ASP A 367 -24.89 -45.50 35.10
N ARG A 368 -23.95 -45.53 36.03
CA ARG A 368 -23.87 -46.52 37.08
C ARG A 368 -24.16 -45.82 38.40
N THR A 369 -25.27 -46.26 38.97
CA THR A 369 -25.69 -46.16 40.38
C THR A 369 -24.58 -46.00 41.38
#